data_e1964f4cf32a97cbe6e7562f1c9e8ef0
#
_entry.id   e1964f4cf32a97cbe6e7562f1c9e8ef0
#
_cell.length_a   1.000
_cell.length_b   1.000
_cell.length_c   1.000
_cell.angle_alpha   90.00
_cell.angle_beta   90.00
_cell.angle_gamma   90.00
#
_symmetry.space_group_name_H-M   'P 1'
#
loop_
_entity.id
_entity.type
_entity.pdbx_description
1 polymer ?
#
loop_
_entity_poly.entity_id
_entity_poly.type
_entity_poly.pdbx_seq_one_letter_code
_entity_poly.pdbx_strand_id
1 'polypeptide(L)'
;MFLDRNDVLILREFLHKNNMQLKELIGLLNLKERSIKYKIDNINYVLSETGYDIRLNFEHYNLTLTDKEKKLSQFLKSFKLENYSFSKSERVEILEFAYLATLKAYKAEELESTLNTGRTALKSDLYEVKKNFASENLNFSSTPKMGLSVKGNENTIRRLLIERILKYFYVKSSDKPVLKDDMCMKSRAVAFFAENILSYDTKKLFEMLKSLEKKMDKVMSEEGCQILLIYLLTAVFRREKFPMTIDNISSENFLKKSKEHKIIVEVIKEAGETDFNEYEVLKFTEYLLEIYSYNFKYSFHENWVKVETLAREMIENLEEETGILVANKKFEEEVIKYLRPAIYRVKNDIHNTTVDHKKVMEKYKFLYKATEKSLKSFEEFLGKKIDDNEIAYLTVYLRMAVENYRKNEKKEMDKNVIVVCEHGYGTSQLIKGGLEYLYRMNDIKTLSYEEFLDYNLDNTQLIVTSLKLKKRVRSVPIIKVSPLIDDDDIRKLDFYLERKIPRKIEVKKIMEIINKYTFIKSNPKMLKELAEYCNDISYENDSTAVKLLTENEAATK
;
A
#
# COMPACT_ATOMS: atom_id res chain seq x y z
N MET A 1 31.66 8.67 -23.72
CA MET A 1 31.37 7.87 -22.49
C MET A 1 29.94 8.16 -22.04
N PHE A 2 29.29 7.19 -21.38
CA PHE A 2 27.90 7.32 -20.92
C PHE A 2 27.87 7.34 -19.40
N LEU A 3 26.95 8.11 -18.84
CA LEU A 3 26.60 7.95 -17.43
C LEU A 3 25.56 6.84 -17.27
N ASP A 4 25.63 6.11 -16.18
CA ASP A 4 24.61 5.14 -15.80
C ASP A 4 23.85 5.59 -14.54
N ARG A 5 22.91 4.74 -14.07
CA ARG A 5 22.10 5.00 -12.88
C ARG A 5 22.94 5.34 -11.65
N ASN A 6 24.04 4.62 -11.42
CA ASN A 6 24.87 4.83 -10.24
C ASN A 6 25.65 6.14 -10.34
N ASP A 7 26.10 6.52 -11.55
CA ASP A 7 26.78 7.80 -11.76
C ASP A 7 25.85 8.98 -11.47
N VAL A 8 24.61 8.91 -11.96
CA VAL A 8 23.58 9.93 -11.67
C VAL A 8 23.21 9.95 -10.19
N LEU A 9 23.12 8.78 -9.51
CA LEU A 9 22.87 8.73 -8.06
C LEU A 9 24.00 9.41 -7.29
N ILE A 10 25.26 9.16 -7.62
CA ILE A 10 26.40 9.85 -7.00
C ILE A 10 26.25 11.37 -7.15
N LEU A 11 26.00 11.86 -8.36
CA LEU A 11 25.84 13.30 -8.59
C LEU A 11 24.66 13.91 -7.82
N ARG A 12 23.56 13.19 -7.71
CA ARG A 12 22.36 13.67 -6.98
C ARG A 12 22.60 13.81 -5.48
N GLU A 13 23.41 12.95 -4.86
CA GLU A 13 23.79 13.10 -3.46
C GLU A 13 24.50 14.44 -3.21
N PHE A 14 25.29 14.92 -4.18
CA PHE A 14 25.95 16.20 -4.08
C PHE A 14 25.07 17.43 -4.34
N LEU A 15 23.80 17.26 -4.67
CA LEU A 15 22.85 18.39 -4.67
C LEU A 15 22.56 18.91 -3.26
N HIS A 16 22.74 18.07 -2.24
CA HIS A 16 22.41 18.37 -0.85
C HIS A 16 23.62 18.39 0.07
N LYS A 17 24.77 17.88 -0.37
CA LYS A 17 26.01 17.74 0.41
C LYS A 17 27.19 18.18 -0.43
N ASN A 18 28.16 18.86 0.18
CA ASN A 18 29.40 19.23 -0.51
C ASN A 18 30.51 18.18 -0.34
N ASN A 19 30.35 17.26 0.59
CA ASN A 19 31.30 16.19 0.87
C ASN A 19 30.57 14.89 1.27
N MET A 20 31.19 13.76 1.03
CA MET A 20 30.66 12.44 1.38
C MET A 20 31.82 11.47 1.64
N GLN A 21 31.68 10.59 2.63
CA GLN A 21 32.65 9.54 2.87
C GLN A 21 32.48 8.38 1.88
N LEU A 22 33.59 7.77 1.46
CA LEU A 22 33.55 6.60 0.57
C LEU A 22 32.69 5.44 1.14
N LYS A 23 32.71 5.25 2.46
CA LYS A 23 31.87 4.23 3.13
C LYS A 23 30.37 4.47 2.91
N GLU A 24 29.93 5.72 2.89
CA GLU A 24 28.52 6.07 2.62
C GLU A 24 28.15 5.69 1.20
N LEU A 25 29.03 5.96 0.20
CA LEU A 25 28.79 5.57 -1.18
C LEU A 25 28.82 4.05 -1.39
N ILE A 26 29.71 3.34 -0.69
CA ILE A 26 29.74 1.87 -0.72
C ILE A 26 28.40 1.32 -0.20
N GLY A 27 27.88 1.86 0.89
CA GLY A 27 26.58 1.46 1.47
C GLY A 27 25.41 1.79 0.54
N LEU A 28 25.40 2.99 -0.03
CA LEU A 28 24.34 3.47 -0.92
C LEU A 28 24.25 2.67 -2.23
N LEU A 29 25.39 2.39 -2.85
CA LEU A 29 25.46 1.79 -4.19
C LEU A 29 25.65 0.27 -4.15
N ASN A 30 26.00 -0.29 -2.99
CA ASN A 30 26.42 -1.69 -2.82
C ASN A 30 27.53 -2.09 -3.82
N LEU A 31 28.52 -1.21 -4.02
CA LEU A 31 29.64 -1.40 -4.92
C LEU A 31 30.97 -1.45 -4.16
N LYS A 32 31.97 -2.11 -4.76
CA LYS A 32 33.34 -2.11 -4.23
C LYS A 32 34.02 -0.75 -4.48
N GLU A 33 34.95 -0.36 -3.58
CA GLU A 33 35.72 0.88 -3.66
C GLU A 33 36.31 1.15 -5.06
N ARG A 34 36.95 0.15 -5.65
CA ARG A 34 37.55 0.27 -7.00
C ARG A 34 36.51 0.66 -8.06
N SER A 35 35.31 0.11 -7.97
CA SER A 35 34.21 0.43 -8.91
C SER A 35 33.73 1.87 -8.74
N ILE A 36 33.69 2.37 -7.49
CA ILE A 36 33.30 3.74 -7.20
C ILE A 36 34.35 4.72 -7.75
N LYS A 37 35.64 4.46 -7.56
CA LYS A 37 36.70 5.28 -8.12
C LYS A 37 36.60 5.38 -9.65
N TYR A 38 36.41 4.24 -10.32
CA TYR A 38 36.19 4.23 -11.76
C TYR A 38 34.97 5.07 -12.20
N LYS A 39 33.87 5.02 -11.42
CA LYS A 39 32.69 5.85 -11.67
C LYS A 39 32.98 7.34 -11.49
N ILE A 40 33.74 7.71 -10.48
CA ILE A 40 34.14 9.11 -10.26
C ILE A 40 34.96 9.62 -11.46
N ASP A 41 35.90 8.81 -11.96
CA ASP A 41 36.69 9.17 -13.12
C ASP A 41 35.82 9.32 -14.39
N ASN A 42 34.86 8.42 -14.59
CA ASN A 42 33.88 8.51 -15.68
C ASN A 42 33.01 9.76 -15.58
N ILE A 43 32.49 10.07 -14.38
CA ILE A 43 31.69 11.27 -14.11
C ILE A 43 32.51 12.53 -14.44
N ASN A 44 33.73 12.63 -13.93
CA ASN A 44 34.62 13.77 -14.17
C ASN A 44 34.93 13.95 -15.66
N TYR A 45 35.15 12.86 -16.38
CA TYR A 45 35.33 12.91 -17.81
C TYR A 45 34.13 13.49 -18.53
N VAL A 46 32.90 12.99 -18.21
CA VAL A 46 31.68 13.50 -18.85
C VAL A 46 31.42 14.95 -18.49
N LEU A 47 31.68 15.37 -17.25
CA LEU A 47 31.55 16.76 -16.83
C LEU A 47 32.50 17.69 -17.61
N SER A 48 33.74 17.26 -17.82
CA SER A 48 34.72 18.04 -18.61
C SER A 48 34.31 18.19 -20.08
N GLU A 49 33.79 17.12 -20.71
CA GLU A 49 33.32 17.15 -22.10
C GLU A 49 32.07 18.02 -22.31
N THR A 50 31.26 18.21 -21.27
CA THR A 50 30.04 19.02 -21.35
C THR A 50 30.25 20.51 -21.05
N GLY A 51 31.50 20.90 -20.73
CA GLY A 51 31.88 22.31 -20.50
C GLY A 51 31.41 22.89 -19.17
N TYR A 52 30.98 22.05 -18.23
CA TYR A 52 30.68 22.48 -16.87
C TYR A 52 31.93 22.44 -16.00
N ASP A 53 32.23 23.54 -15.29
CA ASP A 53 33.31 23.60 -14.29
C ASP A 53 32.88 22.93 -12.97
N ILE A 54 32.60 21.64 -13.08
CA ILE A 54 32.17 20.79 -11.96
C ILE A 54 33.12 19.61 -11.87
N ARG A 55 33.63 19.32 -10.67
CA ARG A 55 34.55 18.19 -10.48
C ARG A 55 34.32 17.51 -9.13
N LEU A 56 34.38 16.18 -9.14
CA LEU A 56 34.47 15.34 -7.97
C LEU A 56 35.92 15.06 -7.64
N ASN A 57 36.40 15.49 -6.47
CA ASN A 57 37.72 15.23 -5.98
C ASN A 57 37.71 14.16 -4.91
N PHE A 58 38.61 13.21 -5.00
CA PHE A 58 38.73 12.10 -4.07
C PHE A 58 40.02 12.20 -3.27
N GLU A 59 39.95 12.51 -2.00
CA GLU A 59 41.07 12.66 -1.09
C GLU A 59 40.80 11.98 0.24
N HIS A 60 41.76 11.18 0.73
CA HIS A 60 41.69 10.53 2.05
C HIS A 60 40.36 9.87 2.38
N TYR A 61 39.81 9.07 1.46
CA TYR A 61 38.47 8.41 1.60
C TYR A 61 37.28 9.37 1.67
N ASN A 62 37.46 10.65 1.37
CA ASN A 62 36.39 11.63 1.21
C ASN A 62 36.25 12.03 -0.25
N LEU A 63 35.00 12.15 -0.68
CA LEU A 63 34.61 12.69 -1.96
C LEU A 63 34.06 14.09 -1.76
N THR A 64 34.62 15.09 -2.46
CA THR A 64 34.20 16.48 -2.40
C THR A 64 33.77 16.98 -3.76
N LEU A 65 32.72 17.78 -3.82
CA LEU A 65 32.29 18.42 -5.05
C LEU A 65 32.87 19.84 -5.14
N THR A 66 33.55 20.14 -6.25
CA THR A 66 33.87 21.51 -6.64
C THR A 66 32.85 21.94 -7.68
N ASP A 67 31.96 22.84 -7.32
CA ASP A 67 30.95 23.45 -8.20
C ASP A 67 30.80 24.92 -7.77
N LYS A 68 31.71 25.76 -8.28
CA LYS A 68 31.80 27.19 -7.89
C LYS A 68 30.53 27.97 -8.23
N GLU A 69 29.86 27.61 -9.29
CA GLU A 69 28.68 28.32 -9.80
C GLU A 69 27.36 27.63 -9.47
N LYS A 70 27.37 26.57 -8.66
CA LYS A 70 26.20 25.75 -8.28
C LYS A 70 25.39 25.26 -9.49
N LYS A 71 26.07 24.84 -10.54
CA LYS A 71 25.48 24.40 -11.81
C LYS A 71 25.15 22.91 -11.89
N LEU A 72 25.44 22.10 -10.86
CA LEU A 72 25.19 20.67 -10.88
C LEU A 72 23.72 20.33 -11.18
N SER A 73 22.78 21.06 -10.58
CA SER A 73 21.34 20.88 -10.85
C SER A 73 21.02 21.17 -12.32
N GLN A 74 21.61 22.23 -12.88
CA GLN A 74 21.42 22.59 -14.29
C GLN A 74 22.00 21.53 -15.20
N PHE A 75 23.19 21.01 -14.90
CA PHE A 75 23.81 19.91 -15.63
C PHE A 75 22.88 18.69 -15.66
N LEU A 76 22.40 18.23 -14.51
CA LEU A 76 21.52 17.06 -14.42
C LEU A 76 20.22 17.24 -15.21
N LYS A 77 19.63 18.44 -15.20
CA LYS A 77 18.43 18.75 -15.97
C LYS A 77 18.67 18.83 -17.47
N SER A 78 19.82 19.31 -17.90
CA SER A 78 20.19 19.45 -19.32
C SER A 78 20.84 18.19 -19.91
N PHE A 79 21.22 17.21 -19.07
CA PHE A 79 21.93 16.01 -19.53
C PHE A 79 21.05 15.20 -20.49
N LYS A 80 21.58 14.87 -21.68
CA LYS A 80 20.80 14.24 -22.75
C LYS A 80 20.66 12.74 -22.56
N LEU A 81 19.49 12.20 -22.92
CA LEU A 81 19.20 10.76 -22.86
C LEU A 81 20.15 9.93 -23.74
N GLU A 82 20.58 10.46 -24.88
CA GLU A 82 21.54 9.81 -25.79
C GLU A 82 22.90 9.52 -25.15
N ASN A 83 23.28 10.23 -24.08
CA ASN A 83 24.49 10.06 -23.32
C ASN A 83 24.32 9.22 -22.05
N TYR A 84 23.16 8.56 -21.90
CA TYR A 84 22.85 7.74 -20.74
C TYR A 84 22.74 6.26 -21.11
N SER A 85 23.33 5.40 -20.27
CA SER A 85 23.25 3.94 -20.39
C SER A 85 22.20 3.39 -19.44
N PHE A 86 21.03 3.05 -19.96
CA PHE A 86 19.96 2.46 -19.18
C PHE A 86 20.31 1.04 -18.72
N SER A 87 20.09 0.73 -17.44
CA SER A 87 20.12 -0.64 -16.93
C SER A 87 18.99 -1.48 -17.54
N LYS A 88 19.11 -2.81 -17.50
CA LYS A 88 18.07 -3.71 -18.00
C LYS A 88 16.69 -3.43 -17.36
N SER A 89 16.65 -3.24 -16.03
CA SER A 89 15.40 -2.95 -15.33
C SER A 89 14.76 -1.62 -15.75
N GLU A 90 15.57 -0.59 -16.01
CA GLU A 90 15.06 0.69 -16.52
C GLU A 90 14.51 0.54 -17.93
N ARG A 91 15.22 -0.17 -18.82
CA ARG A 91 14.74 -0.40 -20.20
C ARG A 91 13.44 -1.19 -20.23
N VAL A 92 13.30 -2.25 -19.43
CA VAL A 92 12.04 -3.03 -19.32
C VAL A 92 10.90 -2.12 -18.90
N GLU A 93 11.07 -1.30 -17.86
CA GLU A 93 10.02 -0.41 -17.36
C GLU A 93 9.65 0.70 -18.38
N ILE A 94 10.64 1.25 -19.08
CA ILE A 94 10.41 2.22 -20.16
C ILE A 94 9.66 1.56 -21.34
N LEU A 95 10.04 0.35 -21.72
CA LEU A 95 9.37 -0.39 -22.80
C LEU A 95 7.93 -0.74 -22.46
N GLU A 96 7.66 -1.16 -21.22
CA GLU A 96 6.28 -1.39 -20.77
C GLU A 96 5.45 -0.11 -20.90
N PHE A 97 5.98 1.03 -20.46
CA PHE A 97 5.30 2.31 -20.64
C PHE A 97 5.08 2.64 -22.12
N ALA A 98 6.13 2.55 -22.93
CA ALA A 98 6.08 2.88 -24.35
C ALA A 98 5.00 2.09 -25.09
N TYR A 99 4.89 0.78 -24.83
CA TYR A 99 3.87 -0.07 -25.46
C TYR A 99 2.45 0.23 -25.00
N LEU A 100 2.25 0.68 -23.78
CA LEU A 100 0.93 1.13 -23.29
C LEU A 100 0.55 2.51 -23.85
N ALA A 101 1.55 3.40 -23.98
CA ALA A 101 1.38 4.79 -24.37
C ALA A 101 1.29 5.02 -25.88
N THR A 102 1.36 3.98 -26.70
CA THR A 102 1.34 4.11 -28.16
C THR A 102 0.01 3.68 -28.78
N LEU A 103 -0.34 4.33 -29.89
CA LEU A 103 -1.41 3.90 -30.78
C LEU A 103 -0.90 3.13 -32.00
N LYS A 104 0.43 2.98 -32.13
CA LYS A 104 1.12 2.35 -33.27
C LYS A 104 1.97 1.16 -32.80
N ALA A 105 2.34 0.31 -33.74
CA ALA A 105 3.38 -0.69 -33.49
C ALA A 105 4.77 -0.03 -33.52
N TYR A 106 5.68 -0.49 -32.64
CA TYR A 106 7.07 -0.06 -32.65
C TYR A 106 7.94 -1.03 -33.46
N LYS A 107 8.83 -0.48 -34.29
CA LYS A 107 9.93 -1.22 -34.90
C LYS A 107 11.08 -1.36 -33.90
N ALA A 108 11.84 -2.45 -34.02
CA ALA A 108 12.97 -2.71 -33.12
C ALA A 108 14.03 -1.59 -33.20
N GLU A 109 14.31 -1.12 -34.41
CA GLU A 109 15.30 -0.07 -34.66
C GLU A 109 14.97 1.25 -33.96
N GLU A 110 13.68 1.61 -33.87
CA GLU A 110 13.21 2.81 -33.16
C GLU A 110 13.52 2.71 -31.65
N LEU A 111 13.24 1.53 -31.07
CA LEU A 111 13.49 1.29 -29.64
C LEU A 111 14.98 1.14 -29.32
N GLU A 112 15.75 0.49 -30.19
CA GLU A 112 17.23 0.38 -30.08
C GLU A 112 17.85 1.77 -30.02
N SER A 113 17.45 2.65 -30.92
CA SER A 113 17.94 4.04 -30.98
C SER A 113 17.54 4.84 -29.74
N THR A 114 16.24 4.81 -29.35
CA THR A 114 15.74 5.61 -28.20
C THR A 114 16.34 5.17 -26.87
N LEU A 115 16.57 3.86 -26.70
CA LEU A 115 17.10 3.29 -25.44
C LEU A 115 18.62 3.12 -25.46
N ASN A 116 19.27 3.53 -26.54
CA ASN A 116 20.71 3.41 -26.72
C ASN A 116 21.22 1.98 -26.41
N THR A 117 20.56 0.98 -27.01
CA THR A 117 20.81 -0.44 -26.72
C THR A 117 20.92 -1.27 -28.00
N GLY A 118 21.66 -2.38 -27.92
CA GLY A 118 21.80 -3.28 -29.06
C GLY A 118 20.65 -4.29 -29.17
N ARG A 119 20.47 -4.85 -30.37
CA ARG A 119 19.38 -5.77 -30.72
C ARG A 119 19.25 -7.00 -29.81
N THR A 120 20.37 -7.56 -29.34
CA THR A 120 20.36 -8.73 -28.45
C THR A 120 19.82 -8.37 -27.07
N ALA A 121 20.24 -7.22 -26.52
CA ALA A 121 19.74 -6.72 -25.25
C ALA A 121 18.24 -6.38 -25.35
N LEU A 122 17.82 -5.68 -26.42
CA LEU A 122 16.41 -5.37 -26.66
C LEU A 122 15.53 -6.64 -26.73
N LYS A 123 16.00 -7.70 -27.40
CA LYS A 123 15.26 -8.99 -27.42
C LYS A 123 15.08 -9.58 -26.03
N SER A 124 16.11 -9.54 -25.20
CA SER A 124 16.04 -10.01 -23.80
C SER A 124 15.06 -9.17 -22.98
N ASP A 125 15.09 -7.85 -23.17
CA ASP A 125 14.20 -6.93 -22.47
C ASP A 125 12.73 -7.13 -22.89
N LEU A 126 12.48 -7.27 -24.21
CA LEU A 126 11.14 -7.56 -24.74
C LEU A 126 10.59 -8.91 -24.28
N TYR A 127 11.43 -9.91 -24.06
CA TYR A 127 10.99 -11.17 -23.47
C TYR A 127 10.42 -10.95 -22.07
N GLU A 128 11.07 -10.14 -21.25
CA GLU A 128 10.61 -9.82 -19.90
C GLU A 128 9.33 -8.99 -19.90
N VAL A 129 9.25 -7.96 -20.77
CA VAL A 129 8.03 -7.17 -20.98
C VAL A 129 6.85 -8.06 -21.38
N LYS A 130 7.04 -9.02 -22.31
CA LYS A 130 6.02 -9.97 -22.71
C LYS A 130 5.54 -10.83 -21.55
N LYS A 131 6.45 -11.30 -20.71
CA LYS A 131 6.14 -12.09 -19.52
C LYS A 131 5.30 -11.28 -18.52
N ASN A 132 5.68 -10.01 -18.27
CA ASN A 132 4.96 -9.12 -17.36
C ASN A 132 3.57 -8.79 -17.89
N PHE A 133 3.42 -8.55 -19.19
CA PHE A 133 2.11 -8.29 -19.79
C PHE A 133 1.22 -9.53 -19.84
N ALA A 134 1.79 -10.72 -20.02
CA ALA A 134 1.03 -11.96 -19.96
C ALA A 134 0.37 -12.20 -18.60
N SER A 135 0.99 -11.78 -17.49
CA SER A 135 0.40 -11.84 -16.15
C SER A 135 -0.83 -10.91 -15.99
N GLU A 136 -0.95 -9.90 -16.85
CA GLU A 136 -2.09 -8.97 -16.93
C GLU A 136 -3.07 -9.35 -18.08
N ASN A 137 -2.97 -10.56 -18.62
CA ASN A 137 -3.74 -11.03 -19.77
C ASN A 137 -3.59 -10.16 -21.04
N LEU A 138 -2.44 -9.51 -21.20
CA LEU A 138 -2.09 -8.76 -22.39
C LEU A 138 -1.11 -9.57 -23.27
N ASN A 139 -1.29 -9.49 -24.57
CA ASN A 139 -0.49 -10.20 -25.55
C ASN A 139 0.17 -9.25 -26.55
N PHE A 140 1.30 -9.67 -27.13
CA PHE A 140 1.93 -8.94 -28.22
C PHE A 140 1.42 -9.45 -29.59
N SER A 141 1.09 -8.50 -30.46
CA SER A 141 0.80 -8.76 -31.87
C SER A 141 1.95 -8.24 -32.73
N SER A 142 2.44 -9.08 -33.61
CA SER A 142 3.44 -8.69 -34.61
C SER A 142 2.75 -8.45 -35.96
N THR A 143 2.96 -7.27 -36.51
CA THR A 143 2.49 -6.93 -37.84
C THR A 143 3.69 -6.80 -38.78
N PRO A 144 3.73 -7.57 -39.90
CA PRO A 144 4.85 -7.49 -40.83
C PRO A 144 5.10 -6.05 -41.28
N LYS A 145 6.37 -5.63 -41.29
CA LYS A 145 6.86 -4.27 -41.64
C LYS A 145 6.42 -3.15 -40.69
N MET A 146 5.45 -3.36 -39.80
CA MET A 146 4.98 -2.33 -38.85
C MET A 146 5.60 -2.47 -37.45
N GLY A 147 5.94 -3.70 -37.03
CA GLY A 147 6.57 -3.97 -35.75
C GLY A 147 5.65 -4.67 -34.73
N LEU A 148 5.90 -4.43 -33.45
CA LEU A 148 5.20 -5.03 -32.32
C LEU A 148 4.23 -4.04 -31.68
N SER A 149 3.03 -4.50 -31.32
CA SER A 149 2.04 -3.76 -30.55
C SER A 149 1.41 -4.64 -29.48
N VAL A 150 0.86 -4.03 -28.43
CA VAL A 150 0.15 -4.71 -27.35
C VAL A 150 -1.33 -4.85 -27.74
N LYS A 151 -1.90 -6.03 -27.46
CA LYS A 151 -3.32 -6.33 -27.59
C LYS A 151 -3.87 -6.95 -26.32
N GLY A 152 -5.09 -6.62 -25.99
CA GLY A 152 -5.80 -7.15 -24.83
C GLY A 152 -7.05 -6.34 -24.53
N ASN A 153 -7.59 -6.52 -23.33
CA ASN A 153 -8.72 -5.73 -22.88
C ASN A 153 -8.31 -4.26 -22.71
N GLU A 154 -9.04 -3.35 -23.37
CA GLU A 154 -8.72 -1.92 -23.36
C GLU A 154 -8.80 -1.31 -21.96
N ASN A 155 -9.68 -1.81 -21.10
CA ASN A 155 -9.76 -1.39 -19.71
C ASN A 155 -8.45 -1.70 -18.96
N THR A 156 -7.88 -2.91 -19.14
CA THR A 156 -6.59 -3.29 -18.56
C THR A 156 -5.46 -2.40 -19.06
N ILE A 157 -5.42 -2.15 -20.39
CA ILE A 157 -4.38 -1.29 -20.98
C ILE A 157 -4.45 0.12 -20.40
N ARG A 158 -5.64 0.73 -20.33
CA ARG A 158 -5.81 2.08 -19.77
C ARG A 158 -5.50 2.13 -18.29
N ARG A 159 -5.95 1.15 -17.50
CA ARG A 159 -5.62 1.06 -16.06
C ARG A 159 -4.10 1.06 -15.84
N LEU A 160 -3.39 0.18 -16.51
CA LEU A 160 -1.93 0.09 -16.40
C LEU A 160 -1.24 1.38 -16.87
N LEU A 161 -1.75 2.02 -17.92
CA LEU A 161 -1.22 3.28 -18.41
C LEU A 161 -1.44 4.42 -17.40
N ILE A 162 -2.63 4.53 -16.82
CA ILE A 162 -2.97 5.51 -15.78
C ILE A 162 -2.06 5.34 -14.56
N GLU A 163 -1.90 4.13 -14.04
CA GLU A 163 -1.02 3.81 -12.92
C GLU A 163 0.42 4.27 -13.18
N ARG A 164 0.94 4.01 -14.40
CA ARG A 164 2.29 4.43 -14.78
C ARG A 164 2.41 5.93 -14.97
N ILE A 165 1.42 6.60 -15.55
CA ILE A 165 1.43 8.07 -15.65
C ILE A 165 1.42 8.68 -14.25
N LEU A 166 0.55 8.22 -13.34
CA LEU A 166 0.51 8.67 -11.94
C LEU A 166 1.82 8.43 -11.19
N LYS A 167 2.57 7.39 -11.53
CA LYS A 167 3.89 7.11 -10.95
C LYS A 167 4.92 8.19 -11.29
N TYR A 168 4.95 8.65 -12.55
CA TYR A 168 5.98 9.54 -13.07
C TYR A 168 5.58 11.01 -13.13
N PHE A 169 4.28 11.31 -13.24
CA PHE A 169 3.79 12.66 -13.43
C PHE A 169 2.90 13.13 -12.29
N TYR A 170 2.95 14.42 -12.08
CA TYR A 170 2.02 15.17 -11.26
C TYR A 170 1.27 16.16 -12.13
N VAL A 171 -0.04 16.24 -11.96
CA VAL A 171 -0.88 17.20 -12.69
C VAL A 171 -1.40 18.21 -11.69
N LYS A 172 -0.89 19.44 -11.79
CA LYS A 172 -1.30 20.53 -10.92
C LYS A 172 -2.37 21.36 -11.62
N SER A 173 -3.62 21.20 -11.21
CA SER A 173 -4.76 21.98 -11.69
C SER A 173 -4.85 22.08 -13.23
N SER A 174 -4.82 23.31 -13.78
CA SER A 174 -4.92 23.56 -15.22
C SER A 174 -3.61 23.43 -16.01
N ASP A 175 -2.51 23.10 -15.35
CA ASP A 175 -1.20 23.07 -15.98
C ASP A 175 -0.93 21.73 -16.69
N LYS A 176 0.02 21.74 -17.60
CA LYS A 176 0.51 20.50 -18.22
C LYS A 176 1.07 19.58 -17.16
N PRO A 177 0.92 18.24 -17.33
CA PRO A 177 1.55 17.28 -16.45
C PRO A 177 3.06 17.51 -16.33
N VAL A 178 3.56 17.55 -15.10
CA VAL A 178 4.97 17.79 -14.78
C VAL A 178 5.59 16.51 -14.26
N LEU A 179 6.83 16.22 -14.65
CA LEU A 179 7.58 15.10 -14.09
C LEU A 179 7.81 15.30 -12.59
N LYS A 180 7.55 14.26 -11.81
CA LYS A 180 7.85 14.23 -10.38
C LYS A 180 9.34 14.31 -10.10
N ASP A 181 10.16 13.78 -11.00
CA ASP A 181 11.62 13.80 -10.93
C ASP A 181 12.22 14.03 -12.32
N ASP A 182 12.51 15.28 -12.64
CA ASP A 182 13.08 15.73 -13.91
C ASP A 182 14.60 15.46 -14.04
N MET A 183 15.25 15.05 -12.94
CA MET A 183 16.65 14.66 -12.93
C MET A 183 16.84 13.14 -13.09
N CYS A 184 15.76 12.36 -13.04
CA CYS A 184 15.81 10.92 -13.29
C CYS A 184 15.73 10.61 -14.78
N MET A 185 16.79 10.00 -15.35
CA MET A 185 16.87 9.70 -16.78
C MET A 185 15.74 8.76 -17.24
N LYS A 186 15.38 7.77 -16.41
CA LYS A 186 14.22 6.89 -16.67
C LYS A 186 12.93 7.68 -16.77
N SER A 187 12.67 8.63 -15.85
CA SER A 187 11.48 9.48 -15.88
C SER A 187 11.42 10.33 -17.15
N ARG A 188 12.55 10.85 -17.57
CA ARG A 188 12.64 11.63 -18.82
C ARG A 188 12.43 10.78 -20.07
N ALA A 189 12.93 9.53 -20.09
CA ALA A 189 12.64 8.60 -21.18
C ALA A 189 11.14 8.23 -21.21
N VAL A 190 10.51 8.04 -20.07
CA VAL A 190 9.04 7.86 -19.98
C VAL A 190 8.31 9.10 -20.49
N ALA A 191 8.76 10.30 -20.16
CA ALA A 191 8.17 11.55 -20.65
C ALA A 191 8.24 11.67 -22.18
N PHE A 192 9.32 11.23 -22.80
CA PHE A 192 9.44 11.17 -24.26
C PHE A 192 8.33 10.32 -24.88
N PHE A 193 8.06 9.12 -24.34
CA PHE A 193 6.98 8.26 -24.83
C PHE A 193 5.58 8.76 -24.44
N ALA A 194 5.46 9.57 -23.41
CA ALA A 194 4.19 10.14 -22.96
C ALA A 194 3.78 11.42 -23.70
N GLU A 195 4.64 12.01 -24.52
CA GLU A 195 4.48 13.34 -25.13
C GLU A 195 3.11 13.49 -25.83
N ASN A 196 2.72 12.52 -26.65
CA ASN A 196 1.45 12.56 -27.35
C ASN A 196 0.22 12.54 -26.45
N ILE A 197 0.30 11.84 -25.29
CA ILE A 197 -0.79 11.80 -24.32
C ILE A 197 -0.86 13.12 -23.56
N LEU A 198 0.29 13.65 -23.17
CA LEU A 198 0.41 14.83 -22.31
C LEU A 198 0.33 16.15 -23.08
N SER A 199 0.28 16.11 -24.41
CA SER A 199 0.13 17.30 -25.27
C SER A 199 -1.32 17.80 -25.37
N TYR A 200 -2.30 17.01 -24.91
CA TYR A 200 -3.70 17.39 -24.93
C TYR A 200 -3.99 18.55 -23.97
N ASP A 201 -5.03 19.33 -24.25
CA ASP A 201 -5.43 20.50 -23.45
C ASP A 201 -5.96 20.07 -22.07
N THR A 202 -5.07 19.99 -21.09
CA THR A 202 -5.40 19.66 -19.69
C THR A 202 -6.32 20.69 -19.06
N LYS A 203 -6.26 21.97 -19.49
CA LYS A 203 -7.11 23.04 -18.95
C LYS A 203 -8.57 22.76 -19.23
N LYS A 204 -8.90 22.36 -20.46
CA LYS A 204 -10.27 22.01 -20.84
C LYS A 204 -10.82 20.85 -20.01
N LEU A 205 -10.02 19.80 -19.84
CA LEU A 205 -10.42 18.64 -19.02
C LEU A 205 -10.57 19.01 -17.54
N PHE A 206 -9.72 19.88 -17.05
CA PHE A 206 -9.80 20.36 -15.67
C PHE A 206 -11.06 21.22 -15.45
N GLU A 207 -11.43 22.08 -16.41
CA GLU A 207 -12.66 22.86 -16.37
C GLU A 207 -13.90 21.94 -16.39
N MET A 208 -13.87 20.82 -17.14
CA MET A 208 -14.90 19.78 -17.08
C MET A 208 -15.03 19.18 -15.66
N LEU A 209 -13.92 18.85 -15.01
CA LEU A 209 -13.94 18.34 -13.63
C LEU A 209 -14.48 19.38 -12.64
N LYS A 210 -14.16 20.65 -12.81
CA LYS A 210 -14.71 21.74 -11.98
C LYS A 210 -16.20 21.96 -12.19
N SER A 211 -16.69 21.87 -13.42
CA SER A 211 -18.11 21.90 -13.72
C SER A 211 -18.84 20.72 -13.07
N LEU A 212 -18.21 19.54 -13.09
CA LEU A 212 -18.71 18.32 -12.45
C LEU A 212 -18.84 18.49 -10.93
N GLU A 213 -17.79 19.00 -10.24
CA GLU A 213 -17.82 19.32 -8.81
C GLU A 213 -18.98 20.24 -8.46
N LYS A 214 -19.15 21.31 -9.24
CA LYS A 214 -20.20 22.30 -9.03
C LYS A 214 -21.61 21.70 -9.19
N LYS A 215 -21.84 20.91 -10.25
CA LYS A 215 -23.15 20.29 -10.50
C LYS A 215 -23.48 19.18 -9.50
N MET A 216 -22.47 18.52 -8.96
CA MET A 216 -22.63 17.48 -7.94
C MET A 216 -22.71 18.02 -6.52
N ASP A 217 -22.42 19.31 -6.31
CA ASP A 217 -22.27 19.94 -4.99
C ASP A 217 -21.29 19.16 -4.08
N LYS A 218 -20.13 18.80 -4.65
CA LYS A 218 -19.10 17.98 -3.98
C LYS A 218 -17.72 18.38 -4.43
N VAL A 219 -16.76 18.39 -3.51
CA VAL A 219 -15.35 18.66 -3.80
C VAL A 219 -14.58 17.34 -3.88
N MET A 220 -13.80 17.18 -4.94
CA MET A 220 -12.89 16.05 -5.08
C MET A 220 -11.64 16.22 -4.21
N SER A 221 -11.07 15.11 -3.73
CA SER A 221 -9.72 15.14 -3.21
C SER A 221 -8.72 15.49 -4.32
N GLU A 222 -7.56 16.03 -3.95
CA GLU A 222 -6.50 16.35 -4.93
C GLU A 222 -6.07 15.10 -5.70
N GLU A 223 -5.92 13.97 -5.01
CA GLU A 223 -5.60 12.67 -5.60
C GLU A 223 -6.70 12.18 -6.56
N GLY A 224 -7.97 12.28 -6.14
CA GLY A 224 -9.11 11.92 -6.98
C GLY A 224 -9.20 12.77 -8.25
N CYS A 225 -8.96 14.07 -8.14
CA CYS A 225 -8.90 14.97 -9.27
C CYS A 225 -7.77 14.60 -10.25
N GLN A 226 -6.58 14.25 -9.73
CA GLN A 226 -5.46 13.80 -10.56
C GLN A 226 -5.78 12.49 -11.31
N ILE A 227 -6.37 11.51 -10.62
CA ILE A 227 -6.76 10.22 -11.23
C ILE A 227 -7.75 10.45 -12.37
N LEU A 228 -8.81 11.24 -12.14
CA LEU A 228 -9.81 11.54 -13.17
C LEU A 228 -9.23 12.34 -14.34
N LEU A 229 -8.36 13.29 -14.08
CA LEU A 229 -7.73 14.07 -15.13
C LEU A 229 -6.83 13.18 -16.02
N ILE A 230 -6.04 12.30 -15.42
CA ILE A 230 -5.20 11.34 -16.16
C ILE A 230 -6.07 10.31 -16.89
N TYR A 231 -7.19 9.86 -16.27
CA TYR A 231 -8.15 9.01 -16.95
C TYR A 231 -8.69 9.70 -18.22
N LEU A 232 -9.15 10.95 -18.12
CA LEU A 232 -9.69 11.71 -19.25
C LEU A 232 -8.63 11.92 -20.34
N LEU A 233 -7.40 12.29 -19.98
CA LEU A 233 -6.28 12.39 -20.93
C LEU A 233 -6.06 11.06 -21.69
N THR A 234 -6.06 9.95 -20.97
CA THR A 234 -5.88 8.62 -21.55
C THR A 234 -7.07 8.25 -22.45
N ALA A 235 -8.29 8.55 -22.02
CA ALA A 235 -9.51 8.30 -22.78
C ALA A 235 -9.53 9.09 -24.10
N VAL A 236 -9.26 10.39 -24.04
CA VAL A 236 -9.19 11.25 -25.23
C VAL A 236 -8.12 10.76 -26.21
N PHE A 237 -6.94 10.41 -25.71
CA PHE A 237 -5.85 9.91 -26.53
C PHE A 237 -6.18 8.61 -27.25
N ARG A 238 -6.92 7.69 -26.60
CA ARG A 238 -7.14 6.33 -27.11
C ARG A 238 -8.47 6.09 -27.80
N ARG A 239 -9.52 6.91 -27.49
CA ARG A 239 -10.92 6.67 -27.89
C ARG A 239 -11.14 6.49 -29.41
N GLU A 240 -10.40 7.21 -30.25
CA GLU A 240 -10.57 7.11 -31.70
C GLU A 240 -10.17 5.74 -32.26
N LYS A 241 -9.09 5.18 -31.76
CA LYS A 241 -8.51 3.94 -32.27
C LYS A 241 -8.90 2.71 -31.46
N PHE A 242 -9.07 2.89 -30.18
CA PHE A 242 -9.40 1.85 -29.21
C PHE A 242 -10.54 2.35 -28.29
N PRO A 243 -11.76 2.52 -28.81
CA PRO A 243 -12.89 2.98 -28.00
C PRO A 243 -13.28 1.93 -26.96
N MET A 244 -13.90 2.38 -25.87
CA MET A 244 -14.56 1.48 -24.92
C MET A 244 -15.77 0.81 -25.58
N THR A 245 -16.04 -0.42 -25.18
CA THR A 245 -17.15 -1.25 -25.63
C THR A 245 -17.91 -1.79 -24.44
N ILE A 246 -19.04 -2.48 -24.67
CA ILE A 246 -19.84 -3.07 -23.59
C ILE A 246 -19.04 -4.05 -22.73
N ASP A 247 -18.10 -4.78 -23.32
CA ASP A 247 -17.24 -5.75 -22.60
C ASP A 247 -16.32 -5.09 -21.56
N ASN A 248 -16.18 -3.76 -21.62
CA ASN A 248 -15.37 -2.99 -20.67
C ASN A 248 -16.19 -2.44 -19.48
N ILE A 249 -17.51 -2.64 -19.47
CA ILE A 249 -18.45 -2.07 -18.50
C ILE A 249 -19.05 -3.16 -17.62
N SER A 250 -18.90 -3.03 -16.32
CA SER A 250 -19.34 -4.09 -15.38
C SER A 250 -20.81 -3.98 -14.95
N SER A 251 -21.45 -2.82 -15.06
CA SER A 251 -22.80 -2.58 -14.53
C SER A 251 -23.58 -1.52 -15.31
N GLU A 252 -23.76 -1.72 -16.62
CA GLU A 252 -24.36 -0.75 -17.54
C GLU A 252 -25.70 -0.17 -17.04
N ASN A 253 -26.66 -1.04 -16.72
CA ASN A 253 -28.02 -0.62 -16.29
C ASN A 253 -28.00 0.22 -15.01
N PHE A 254 -27.09 -0.09 -14.11
CA PHE A 254 -26.90 0.67 -12.87
C PHE A 254 -26.32 2.05 -13.15
N LEU A 255 -25.23 2.12 -13.93
CA LEU A 255 -24.55 3.35 -14.27
C LEU A 255 -25.48 4.34 -14.98
N LYS A 256 -26.24 3.87 -15.98
CA LYS A 256 -27.22 4.68 -16.73
C LYS A 256 -28.30 5.31 -15.85
N LYS A 257 -28.70 4.64 -14.77
CA LYS A 257 -29.71 5.15 -13.83
C LYS A 257 -29.14 6.09 -12.78
N SER A 258 -27.79 6.17 -12.63
CA SER A 258 -27.16 7.00 -11.62
C SER A 258 -27.34 8.50 -11.88
N LYS A 259 -27.39 9.30 -10.81
CA LYS A 259 -27.42 10.76 -10.92
C LYS A 259 -26.13 11.30 -11.54
N GLU A 260 -25.02 10.68 -11.17
CA GLU A 260 -23.68 11.02 -11.63
C GLU A 260 -23.55 10.87 -13.14
N HIS A 261 -24.09 9.80 -13.72
CA HIS A 261 -24.08 9.59 -15.18
C HIS A 261 -24.80 10.70 -15.91
N LYS A 262 -25.97 11.14 -15.44
CA LYS A 262 -26.73 12.23 -16.06
C LYS A 262 -25.93 13.54 -16.05
N ILE A 263 -25.28 13.83 -14.91
CA ILE A 263 -24.45 15.04 -14.76
C ILE A 263 -23.22 14.97 -15.69
N ILE A 264 -22.57 13.80 -15.80
CA ILE A 264 -21.43 13.61 -16.72
C ILE A 264 -21.85 13.85 -18.17
N VAL A 265 -22.99 13.32 -18.60
CA VAL A 265 -23.52 13.54 -19.97
C VAL A 265 -23.71 15.03 -20.23
N GLU A 266 -24.27 15.78 -19.28
CA GLU A 266 -24.43 17.23 -19.40
C GLU A 266 -23.08 17.95 -19.50
N VAL A 267 -22.13 17.63 -18.61
CA VAL A 267 -20.80 18.26 -18.57
C VAL A 267 -20.01 17.99 -19.85
N ILE A 268 -20.05 16.78 -20.37
CA ILE A 268 -19.39 16.41 -21.63
C ILE A 268 -19.99 17.21 -22.79
N LYS A 269 -21.32 17.33 -22.83
CA LYS A 269 -22.03 18.10 -23.85
C LYS A 269 -21.71 19.61 -23.77
N GLU A 270 -21.70 20.19 -22.59
CA GLU A 270 -21.33 21.61 -22.36
C GLU A 270 -19.88 21.90 -22.75
N ALA A 271 -18.97 20.96 -22.51
CA ALA A 271 -17.57 21.08 -22.90
C ALA A 271 -17.35 20.92 -24.42
N GLY A 272 -18.40 20.56 -25.20
CA GLY A 272 -18.28 20.31 -26.62
C GLY A 272 -17.48 19.06 -26.98
N GLU A 273 -17.35 18.11 -26.05
CA GLU A 273 -16.67 16.81 -26.25
C GLU A 273 -17.67 15.78 -26.82
N THR A 274 -17.96 15.89 -28.12
CA THR A 274 -18.97 15.02 -28.77
C THR A 274 -18.47 13.63 -29.13
N ASP A 275 -17.15 13.39 -29.06
CA ASP A 275 -16.53 12.15 -29.53
C ASP A 275 -16.44 11.04 -28.47
N PHE A 276 -16.99 11.25 -27.28
CA PHE A 276 -17.16 10.20 -26.31
C PHE A 276 -18.37 9.35 -26.67
N ASN A 277 -18.15 8.05 -26.96
CA ASN A 277 -19.26 7.13 -27.13
C ASN A 277 -19.91 6.81 -25.76
N GLU A 278 -21.07 6.15 -25.79
CA GLU A 278 -21.83 5.80 -24.60
C GLU A 278 -20.99 5.02 -23.55
N TYR A 279 -20.15 4.10 -24.00
CA TYR A 279 -19.32 3.27 -23.11
C TYR A 279 -18.14 4.04 -22.50
N GLU A 280 -17.60 5.04 -23.20
CA GLU A 280 -16.63 5.98 -22.61
C GLU A 280 -17.27 6.79 -21.49
N VAL A 281 -18.50 7.26 -21.70
CA VAL A 281 -19.25 8.03 -20.68
C VAL A 281 -19.56 7.13 -19.47
N LEU A 282 -20.00 5.89 -19.70
CA LEU A 282 -20.23 4.92 -18.64
C LEU A 282 -18.95 4.62 -17.86
N LYS A 283 -17.83 4.45 -18.55
CA LYS A 283 -16.54 4.21 -17.91
C LYS A 283 -16.07 5.41 -17.08
N PHE A 284 -16.28 6.61 -17.58
CA PHE A 284 -16.01 7.83 -16.79
C PHE A 284 -16.91 7.88 -15.55
N THR A 285 -18.16 7.48 -15.67
CA THR A 285 -19.09 7.38 -14.52
C THR A 285 -18.56 6.37 -13.48
N GLU A 286 -18.04 5.23 -13.92
CA GLU A 286 -17.42 4.24 -13.04
C GLU A 286 -16.26 4.86 -12.24
N TYR A 287 -15.28 5.48 -12.91
CA TYR A 287 -14.13 6.12 -12.26
C TYR A 287 -14.56 7.24 -11.30
N LEU A 288 -15.55 8.02 -11.69
CA LEU A 288 -16.08 9.07 -10.83
C LEU A 288 -16.70 8.51 -9.55
N LEU A 289 -17.53 7.48 -9.67
CA LEU A 289 -18.15 6.82 -8.53
C LEU A 289 -17.12 6.19 -7.58
N GLU A 290 -16.03 5.68 -8.11
CA GLU A 290 -14.90 5.15 -7.35
C GLU A 290 -14.22 6.23 -6.49
N ILE A 291 -14.01 7.41 -7.06
CA ILE A 291 -13.27 8.50 -6.42
C ILE A 291 -14.14 9.28 -5.43
N TYR A 292 -15.43 9.44 -5.74
CA TYR A 292 -16.35 10.25 -4.94
C TYR A 292 -16.90 9.62 -3.66
N SER A 293 -16.29 8.60 -3.15
CA SER A 293 -16.80 7.85 -2.00
C SER A 293 -16.97 8.61 -0.68
N TYR A 294 -16.64 9.90 -0.63
CA TYR A 294 -16.68 10.69 0.61
C TYR A 294 -18.05 11.25 1.05
N ASN A 295 -19.09 11.29 0.19
CA ASN A 295 -20.40 11.86 0.55
C ASN A 295 -21.58 11.21 -0.18
N PHE A 296 -21.78 9.91 -0.01
CA PHE A 296 -22.87 9.19 -0.65
C PHE A 296 -24.16 9.12 0.20
N LYS A 297 -24.95 10.15 0.22
CA LYS A 297 -26.28 10.05 0.87
C LYS A 297 -27.41 9.54 -0.04
N TYR A 298 -27.27 9.52 -1.38
CA TYR A 298 -28.47 9.39 -2.24
C TYR A 298 -28.40 8.51 -3.49
N SER A 299 -27.30 7.84 -3.86
CA SER A 299 -27.20 7.23 -5.21
C SER A 299 -27.36 5.70 -5.34
N PHE A 300 -27.56 4.94 -4.22
CA PHE A 300 -27.55 3.47 -4.24
C PHE A 300 -28.82 2.82 -3.67
N HIS A 301 -30.00 3.26 -4.06
CA HIS A 301 -31.25 2.82 -3.41
C HIS A 301 -31.55 1.31 -3.48
N GLU A 302 -31.17 0.58 -4.52
CA GLU A 302 -31.54 -0.85 -4.65
C GLU A 302 -30.58 -1.84 -3.93
N ASN A 303 -29.30 -1.49 -3.75
CA ASN A 303 -28.34 -2.33 -3.00
C ASN A 303 -27.94 -1.76 -1.63
N TRP A 304 -28.48 -0.61 -1.27
CA TRP A 304 -28.11 0.11 -0.05
C TRP A 304 -28.36 -0.68 1.22
N VAL A 305 -29.57 -1.20 1.38
CA VAL A 305 -29.98 -2.01 2.54
C VAL A 305 -29.07 -3.24 2.68
N LYS A 306 -28.65 -3.82 1.54
CA LYS A 306 -27.77 -4.99 1.53
C LYS A 306 -26.34 -4.64 1.93
N VAL A 307 -25.79 -3.51 1.47
CA VAL A 307 -24.47 -3.02 1.88
C VAL A 307 -24.45 -2.64 3.35
N GLU A 308 -25.48 -1.98 3.87
CA GLU A 308 -25.60 -1.69 5.30
C GLU A 308 -25.71 -2.96 6.14
N THR A 309 -26.50 -3.93 5.68
CA THR A 309 -26.62 -5.22 6.37
C THR A 309 -25.29 -5.94 6.42
N LEU A 310 -24.58 -6.01 5.28
CA LEU A 310 -23.25 -6.62 5.19
C LEU A 310 -22.21 -5.87 6.03
N ALA A 311 -22.26 -4.54 6.07
CA ALA A 311 -21.37 -3.74 6.91
C ALA A 311 -21.60 -4.02 8.41
N ARG A 312 -22.85 -4.12 8.84
CA ARG A 312 -23.19 -4.49 10.21
C ARG A 312 -22.74 -5.90 10.54
N GLU A 313 -23.00 -6.85 9.65
CA GLU A 313 -22.56 -8.24 9.81
C GLU A 313 -21.04 -8.33 9.89
N MET A 314 -20.30 -7.59 9.05
CA MET A 314 -18.86 -7.49 9.11
C MET A 314 -18.37 -6.92 10.45
N ILE A 315 -19.00 -5.83 10.94
CA ILE A 315 -18.68 -5.22 12.23
C ILE A 315 -18.98 -6.20 13.36
N GLU A 316 -20.12 -6.87 13.34
CA GLU A 316 -20.50 -7.87 14.32
C GLU A 316 -19.53 -9.06 14.34
N ASN A 317 -19.12 -9.55 13.17
CA ASN A 317 -18.12 -10.61 13.06
C ASN A 317 -16.74 -10.15 13.57
N LEU A 318 -16.36 -8.89 13.29
CA LEU A 318 -15.13 -8.31 13.81
C LEU A 318 -15.16 -8.19 15.33
N GLU A 319 -16.30 -7.78 15.91
CA GLU A 319 -16.50 -7.70 17.35
C GLU A 319 -16.45 -9.10 17.99
N GLU A 320 -17.02 -10.12 17.35
CA GLU A 320 -16.93 -11.51 17.80
C GLU A 320 -15.49 -12.04 17.79
N GLU A 321 -14.73 -11.73 16.74
CA GLU A 321 -13.33 -12.22 16.59
C GLU A 321 -12.33 -11.46 17.50
N THR A 322 -12.58 -10.18 17.74
CA THR A 322 -11.66 -9.35 18.55
C THR A 322 -12.14 -9.16 19.98
N GLY A 323 -13.43 -9.33 20.25
CA GLY A 323 -14.06 -8.94 21.50
C GLY A 323 -14.09 -7.41 21.72
N ILE A 324 -13.76 -6.61 20.71
CA ILE A 324 -13.69 -5.15 20.82
C ILE A 324 -15.00 -4.55 20.34
N LEU A 325 -15.70 -3.83 21.18
CA LEU A 325 -16.88 -3.07 20.77
C LEU A 325 -16.44 -1.85 19.94
N VAL A 326 -16.61 -1.96 18.63
CA VAL A 326 -16.24 -0.91 17.68
C VAL A 326 -17.47 -0.15 17.21
N ALA A 327 -18.65 -0.79 17.26
CA ALA A 327 -19.88 -0.27 16.69
C ALA A 327 -20.44 0.91 17.50
N ASN A 328 -20.22 2.10 16.95
CA ASN A 328 -21.10 3.23 17.19
C ASN A 328 -21.64 3.70 15.84
N LYS A 329 -22.74 4.45 15.85
CA LYS A 329 -23.42 4.91 14.64
C LYS A 329 -22.46 5.66 13.68
N LYS A 330 -21.55 6.45 14.21
CA LYS A 330 -20.55 7.20 13.43
C LYS A 330 -19.57 6.25 12.76
N PHE A 331 -19.10 5.22 13.48
CA PHE A 331 -18.19 4.22 12.94
C PHE A 331 -18.87 3.37 11.85
N GLU A 332 -20.11 2.96 12.08
CA GLU A 332 -20.91 2.22 11.08
C GLU A 332 -21.05 3.04 9.78
N GLU A 333 -21.39 4.32 9.87
CA GLU A 333 -21.48 5.23 8.73
C GLU A 333 -20.12 5.36 7.98
N GLU A 334 -19.02 5.40 8.71
CA GLU A 334 -17.68 5.48 8.15
C GLU A 334 -17.27 4.18 7.43
N VAL A 335 -17.54 3.02 8.04
CA VAL A 335 -17.29 1.71 7.42
C VAL A 335 -18.10 1.55 6.14
N ILE A 336 -19.37 1.96 6.15
CA ILE A 336 -20.23 1.93 4.97
C ILE A 336 -19.68 2.83 3.85
N LYS A 337 -19.18 4.03 4.18
CA LYS A 337 -18.55 4.94 3.21
C LYS A 337 -17.34 4.28 2.55
N TYR A 338 -16.55 3.55 3.32
CA TYR A 338 -15.38 2.84 2.80
C TYR A 338 -15.74 1.61 1.97
N LEU A 339 -16.68 0.79 2.44
CA LEU A 339 -17.02 -0.48 1.78
C LEU A 339 -17.62 -0.31 0.38
N ARG A 340 -18.28 0.80 0.12
CA ARG A 340 -18.85 1.08 -1.20
C ARG A 340 -17.80 1.15 -2.31
N PRO A 341 -16.75 1.99 -2.20
CA PRO A 341 -15.69 1.99 -3.20
C PRO A 341 -14.90 0.70 -3.21
N ALA A 342 -14.73 0.03 -2.06
CA ALA A 342 -14.09 -1.28 -2.00
C ALA A 342 -14.85 -2.33 -2.81
N ILE A 343 -16.20 -2.38 -2.69
CA ILE A 343 -17.06 -3.24 -3.52
C ILE A 343 -16.83 -2.97 -5.00
N TYR A 344 -16.74 -1.70 -5.37
CA TYR A 344 -16.52 -1.32 -6.75
C TYR A 344 -15.14 -1.78 -7.24
N ARG A 345 -14.07 -1.51 -6.47
CA ARG A 345 -12.71 -1.93 -6.82
C ARG A 345 -12.60 -3.45 -6.97
N VAL A 346 -13.12 -4.20 -6.00
CA VAL A 346 -13.10 -5.67 -6.03
C VAL A 346 -13.87 -6.22 -7.23
N LYS A 347 -15.05 -5.66 -7.56
CA LYS A 347 -15.83 -6.08 -8.74
C LYS A 347 -15.09 -5.86 -10.05
N ASN A 348 -14.30 -4.80 -10.14
CA ASN A 348 -13.62 -4.36 -11.36
C ASN A 348 -12.12 -4.72 -11.37
N ASP A 349 -11.65 -5.55 -10.42
CA ASP A 349 -10.25 -5.97 -10.29
C ASP A 349 -9.26 -4.79 -10.19
N ILE A 350 -9.69 -3.71 -9.52
CA ILE A 350 -8.87 -2.53 -9.27
C ILE A 350 -8.19 -2.71 -7.92
N HIS A 351 -6.86 -2.63 -7.89
CA HIS A 351 -6.08 -2.81 -6.67
C HIS A 351 -5.91 -1.49 -5.91
N ASN A 352 -6.16 -1.52 -4.62
CA ASN A 352 -5.85 -0.40 -3.73
C ASN A 352 -4.33 -0.36 -3.48
N THR A 353 -3.67 0.73 -3.87
CA THR A 353 -2.22 0.90 -3.70
C THR A 353 -1.85 1.83 -2.55
N THR A 354 -2.83 2.30 -1.79
CA THR A 354 -2.66 3.31 -0.74
C THR A 354 -1.83 2.79 0.44
N VAL A 355 -1.92 1.49 0.73
CA VAL A 355 -1.30 0.87 1.90
C VAL A 355 -0.50 -0.37 1.52
N ASP A 356 0.71 -0.50 2.04
CA ASP A 356 1.53 -1.71 1.89
C ASP A 356 1.00 -2.82 2.81
N HIS A 357 0.32 -3.82 2.22
CA HIS A 357 -0.32 -4.91 2.96
C HIS A 357 0.66 -5.72 3.82
N LYS A 358 1.91 -5.92 3.36
CA LYS A 358 2.92 -6.69 4.12
C LYS A 358 3.26 -6.00 5.42
N LYS A 359 3.48 -4.68 5.39
CA LYS A 359 3.76 -3.89 6.59
C LYS A 359 2.59 -3.88 7.57
N VAL A 360 1.36 -3.79 7.06
CA VAL A 360 0.16 -3.82 7.90
C VAL A 360 -0.02 -5.20 8.52
N MET A 361 0.12 -6.26 7.72
CA MET A 361 0.01 -7.65 8.19
C MET A 361 1.07 -7.98 9.27
N GLU A 362 2.32 -7.53 9.10
CA GLU A 362 3.37 -7.72 10.10
C GLU A 362 3.07 -6.96 11.40
N LYS A 363 2.68 -5.67 11.27
CA LYS A 363 2.50 -4.78 12.41
C LYS A 363 1.21 -5.06 13.19
N TYR A 364 0.14 -5.46 12.50
CA TYR A 364 -1.21 -5.63 13.06
C TYR A 364 -1.79 -7.02 12.81
N LYS A 365 -0.95 -8.05 12.85
CA LYS A 365 -1.27 -9.44 12.49
C LYS A 365 -2.59 -9.96 13.05
N PHE A 366 -2.88 -9.67 14.32
CA PHE A 366 -4.13 -10.08 14.96
C PHE A 366 -5.34 -9.39 14.33
N LEU A 367 -5.30 -8.06 14.23
CA LEU A 367 -6.41 -7.29 13.68
C LEU A 367 -6.60 -7.56 12.17
N TYR A 368 -5.50 -7.77 11.43
CA TYR A 368 -5.54 -8.14 10.02
C TYR A 368 -6.29 -9.45 9.80
N LYS A 369 -5.96 -10.49 10.57
CA LYS A 369 -6.65 -11.79 10.50
C LYS A 369 -8.12 -11.70 10.91
N ALA A 370 -8.44 -10.91 11.91
CA ALA A 370 -9.82 -10.67 12.31
C ALA A 370 -10.62 -9.93 11.22
N THR A 371 -10.00 -8.93 10.59
CA THR A 371 -10.58 -8.22 9.44
C THR A 371 -10.81 -9.17 8.26
N GLU A 372 -9.82 -9.96 7.87
CA GLU A 372 -9.93 -10.95 6.80
C GLU A 372 -11.10 -11.91 7.04
N LYS A 373 -11.24 -12.45 8.26
CA LYS A 373 -12.35 -13.33 8.61
C LYS A 373 -13.71 -12.63 8.59
N SER A 374 -13.75 -11.36 8.99
CA SER A 374 -15.01 -10.58 9.03
C SER A 374 -15.54 -10.23 7.65
N LEU A 375 -14.70 -10.29 6.61
CA LEU A 375 -15.07 -9.98 5.23
C LEU A 375 -15.68 -11.16 4.45
N LYS A 376 -15.78 -12.35 5.01
CA LYS A 376 -16.29 -13.54 4.31
C LYS A 376 -17.68 -13.35 3.68
N SER A 377 -18.62 -12.75 4.41
CA SER A 377 -19.96 -12.46 3.88
C SER A 377 -19.90 -11.49 2.69
N PHE A 378 -18.93 -10.58 2.69
CA PHE A 378 -18.67 -9.69 1.54
C PHE A 378 -18.12 -10.45 0.34
N GLU A 379 -17.17 -11.36 0.54
CA GLU A 379 -16.61 -12.20 -0.52
C GLU A 379 -17.70 -13.07 -1.16
N GLU A 380 -18.57 -13.68 -0.34
CA GLU A 380 -19.72 -14.45 -0.81
C GLU A 380 -20.70 -13.59 -1.63
N PHE A 381 -20.97 -12.37 -1.16
CA PHE A 381 -21.83 -11.42 -1.89
C PHE A 381 -21.23 -10.96 -3.22
N LEU A 382 -19.92 -10.74 -3.26
CA LEU A 382 -19.22 -10.28 -4.46
C LEU A 382 -18.92 -11.41 -5.44
N GLY A 383 -18.94 -12.67 -4.98
CA GLY A 383 -18.47 -13.84 -5.75
C GLY A 383 -16.97 -13.78 -6.06
N LYS A 384 -16.22 -12.92 -5.37
CA LYS A 384 -14.79 -12.69 -5.55
C LYS A 384 -14.10 -12.54 -4.18
N LYS A 385 -12.83 -12.93 -4.12
CA LYS A 385 -11.99 -12.66 -2.96
C LYS A 385 -11.58 -11.20 -2.92
N ILE A 386 -11.52 -10.64 -1.70
CA ILE A 386 -11.02 -9.31 -1.44
C ILE A 386 -9.48 -9.38 -1.39
N ASP A 387 -8.81 -8.45 -2.07
CA ASP A 387 -7.34 -8.48 -2.13
C ASP A 387 -6.71 -8.02 -0.80
N ASP A 388 -5.45 -8.42 -0.60
CA ASP A 388 -4.69 -8.15 0.63
C ASP A 388 -4.52 -6.65 0.91
N ASN A 389 -4.51 -5.80 -0.11
CA ASN A 389 -4.37 -4.34 0.06
C ASN A 389 -5.68 -3.72 0.58
N GLU A 390 -6.84 -4.22 0.14
CA GLU A 390 -8.13 -3.79 0.68
C GLU A 390 -8.30 -4.24 2.12
N ILE A 391 -7.91 -5.49 2.45
CA ILE A 391 -7.91 -6.00 3.82
C ILE A 391 -6.99 -5.15 4.70
N ALA A 392 -5.80 -4.83 4.20
CA ALA A 392 -4.84 -3.99 4.92
C ALA A 392 -5.37 -2.57 5.17
N TYR A 393 -5.96 -1.95 4.15
CA TYR A 393 -6.55 -0.62 4.29
C TYR A 393 -7.66 -0.60 5.33
N LEU A 394 -8.59 -1.56 5.27
CA LEU A 394 -9.67 -1.70 6.23
C LEU A 394 -9.14 -1.99 7.64
N THR A 395 -8.08 -2.78 7.77
CA THR A 395 -7.42 -3.05 9.05
C THR A 395 -6.88 -1.77 9.70
N VAL A 396 -6.26 -0.87 8.93
CA VAL A 396 -5.79 0.42 9.43
C VAL A 396 -6.96 1.29 9.92
N TYR A 397 -8.06 1.27 9.18
CA TYR A 397 -9.28 2.01 9.52
C TYR A 397 -9.90 1.51 10.84
N LEU A 398 -10.04 0.20 10.97
CA LEU A 398 -10.55 -0.45 12.18
C LEU A 398 -9.64 -0.20 13.39
N ARG A 399 -8.32 -0.17 13.18
CA ARG A 399 -7.38 0.18 14.24
C ARG A 399 -7.64 1.57 14.83
N MET A 400 -7.93 2.56 13.99
CA MET A 400 -8.25 3.91 14.47
C MET A 400 -9.47 3.90 15.40
N ALA A 401 -10.50 3.12 15.08
CA ALA A 401 -11.68 2.95 15.91
C ALA A 401 -11.34 2.30 17.25
N VAL A 402 -10.52 1.26 17.24
CA VAL A 402 -10.04 0.57 18.46
C VAL A 402 -9.21 1.52 19.33
N GLU A 403 -8.33 2.32 18.77
CA GLU A 403 -7.54 3.30 19.54
C GLU A 403 -8.41 4.39 20.16
N ASN A 404 -9.44 4.83 19.47
CA ASN A 404 -10.40 5.81 19.99
C ASN A 404 -11.21 5.21 21.15
N TYR A 405 -11.64 3.94 21.05
CA TYR A 405 -12.29 3.22 22.13
C TYR A 405 -11.37 3.16 23.37
N ARG A 406 -10.11 2.75 23.20
CA ARG A 406 -9.12 2.67 24.30
C ARG A 406 -8.87 4.01 25.00
N LYS A 407 -8.84 5.12 24.24
CA LYS A 407 -8.62 6.46 24.82
C LYS A 407 -9.78 6.86 25.75
N ASN A 408 -10.99 6.45 25.42
CA ASN A 408 -12.18 6.75 26.20
C ASN A 408 -12.30 5.85 27.45
N GLU A 409 -11.78 4.61 27.38
CA GLU A 409 -11.85 3.63 28.48
C GLU A 409 -10.70 3.73 29.50
N LYS A 410 -9.57 4.36 29.16
CA LYS A 410 -8.38 4.47 30.04
C LYS A 410 -8.62 5.25 31.35
N LYS A 411 -9.82 5.71 31.64
CA LYS A 411 -10.15 6.44 32.86
C LYS A 411 -10.48 5.59 34.08
N GLU A 412 -10.70 4.26 33.92
CA GLU A 412 -10.99 3.34 35.02
C GLU A 412 -9.91 2.26 35.11
N MET A 413 -9.10 2.32 36.17
CA MET A 413 -7.92 1.45 36.33
C MET A 413 -8.27 0.02 36.76
N ASP A 414 -9.40 -0.23 37.42
CA ASP A 414 -9.79 -1.54 37.94
C ASP A 414 -11.13 -1.98 37.35
N LYS A 415 -11.13 -3.10 36.62
CA LYS A 415 -12.33 -3.61 35.92
C LYS A 415 -12.97 -4.78 36.64
N ASN A 416 -14.30 -4.80 36.67
CA ASN A 416 -15.10 -5.95 37.11
C ASN A 416 -15.32 -6.89 35.91
N VAL A 417 -14.86 -8.13 36.04
CA VAL A 417 -14.88 -9.14 34.98
C VAL A 417 -15.82 -10.28 35.36
N ILE A 418 -16.65 -10.70 34.40
CA ILE A 418 -17.48 -11.90 34.55
C ILE A 418 -16.97 -13.01 33.66
N VAL A 419 -16.75 -14.20 34.23
CA VAL A 419 -16.39 -15.42 33.49
C VAL A 419 -17.63 -16.27 33.32
N VAL A 420 -18.08 -16.54 32.09
CA VAL A 420 -19.24 -17.35 31.75
C VAL A 420 -18.84 -18.67 31.12
N CYS A 421 -19.25 -19.79 31.71
CA CYS A 421 -18.96 -21.13 31.21
C CYS A 421 -20.21 -22.01 31.14
N GLU A 422 -20.26 -23.01 30.25
CA GLU A 422 -21.45 -23.84 30.01
C GLU A 422 -21.67 -24.87 31.12
N HIS A 423 -20.65 -25.62 31.49
CA HIS A 423 -20.74 -26.64 32.52
C HIS A 423 -19.38 -26.79 33.20
N GLY A 424 -19.36 -26.72 34.50
CA GLY A 424 -18.25 -27.18 35.30
C GLY A 424 -17.44 -26.09 35.97
N TYR A 425 -17.42 -26.20 37.29
CA TYR A 425 -16.58 -25.44 38.21
C TYR A 425 -15.10 -25.42 37.76
N GLY A 426 -14.59 -26.52 37.14
CA GLY A 426 -13.19 -26.62 36.71
C GLY A 426 -12.78 -25.64 35.62
N THR A 427 -13.56 -25.52 34.53
CA THR A 427 -13.22 -24.63 33.40
C THR A 427 -13.29 -23.16 33.80
N SER A 428 -14.32 -22.77 34.58
CA SER A 428 -14.46 -21.40 35.06
C SER A 428 -13.33 -21.01 36.02
N GLN A 429 -12.87 -21.94 36.86
CA GLN A 429 -11.73 -21.72 37.78
C GLN A 429 -10.38 -21.63 37.05
N LEU A 430 -10.18 -22.42 35.97
CA LEU A 430 -8.96 -22.32 35.14
C LEU A 430 -8.87 -20.95 34.45
N ILE A 431 -9.96 -20.50 33.83
CA ILE A 431 -10.01 -19.17 33.21
C ILE A 431 -9.83 -18.07 34.27
N LYS A 432 -10.55 -18.17 35.39
CA LYS A 432 -10.44 -17.22 36.49
C LYS A 432 -9.01 -17.14 37.00
N GLY A 433 -8.38 -18.28 37.31
CA GLY A 433 -7.01 -18.35 37.79
C GLY A 433 -6.00 -17.78 36.79
N GLY A 434 -6.17 -18.06 35.48
CA GLY A 434 -5.35 -17.50 34.42
C GLY A 434 -5.48 -15.97 34.33
N LEU A 435 -6.70 -15.44 34.41
CA LEU A 435 -6.95 -14.01 34.41
C LEU A 435 -6.37 -13.33 35.65
N GLU A 436 -6.59 -13.88 36.85
CA GLU A 436 -6.04 -13.37 38.11
C GLU A 436 -4.50 -13.37 38.12
N TYR A 437 -3.89 -14.36 37.50
CA TYR A 437 -2.44 -14.43 37.36
C TYR A 437 -1.89 -13.35 36.43
N LEU A 438 -2.51 -13.16 35.26
CA LEU A 438 -2.00 -12.32 34.17
C LEU A 438 -2.36 -10.83 34.32
N TYR A 439 -3.53 -10.48 34.89
CA TYR A 439 -4.09 -9.15 34.78
C TYR A 439 -4.45 -8.51 36.14
N ARG A 440 -4.40 -7.17 36.18
CA ARG A 440 -4.96 -6.37 37.29
C ARG A 440 -6.46 -6.20 37.07
N MET A 441 -7.24 -6.55 38.09
CA MET A 441 -8.69 -6.46 38.06
C MET A 441 -9.21 -6.14 39.46
N ASN A 442 -10.42 -5.55 39.52
CA ASN A 442 -11.07 -5.22 40.78
C ASN A 442 -11.79 -6.44 41.37
N ASP A 443 -12.60 -7.09 40.53
CA ASP A 443 -13.36 -8.30 40.91
C ASP A 443 -13.51 -9.24 39.71
N ILE A 444 -13.48 -10.55 39.96
CA ILE A 444 -13.82 -11.59 39.00
C ILE A 444 -14.92 -12.49 39.56
N LYS A 445 -16.07 -12.49 38.89
CA LYS A 445 -17.20 -13.35 39.21
C LYS A 445 -17.35 -14.43 38.15
N THR A 446 -17.55 -15.65 38.58
CA THR A 446 -17.84 -16.78 37.68
C THR A 446 -19.36 -17.05 37.70
N LEU A 447 -19.98 -17.19 36.55
CA LEU A 447 -21.38 -17.49 36.35
C LEU A 447 -21.55 -18.69 35.40
N SER A 448 -22.55 -19.50 35.65
CA SER A 448 -23.05 -20.44 34.64
C SER A 448 -23.79 -19.67 33.54
N TYR A 449 -24.01 -20.31 32.38
CA TYR A 449 -24.76 -19.67 31.30
C TYR A 449 -26.21 -19.29 31.73
N GLU A 450 -26.84 -20.10 32.57
CA GLU A 450 -28.21 -19.85 33.09
C GLU A 450 -28.22 -18.64 34.04
N GLU A 451 -27.29 -18.58 34.98
CA GLU A 451 -27.13 -17.42 35.87
C GLU A 451 -26.84 -16.12 35.12
N PHE A 452 -26.01 -16.22 34.04
CA PHE A 452 -25.68 -15.06 33.20
C PHE A 452 -26.90 -14.48 32.48
N LEU A 453 -27.90 -15.29 32.11
CA LEU A 453 -29.10 -14.81 31.41
C LEU A 453 -29.90 -13.80 32.24
N ASP A 454 -29.92 -13.97 33.55
CA ASP A 454 -30.69 -13.15 34.52
C ASP A 454 -29.79 -12.17 35.28
N TYR A 455 -28.47 -12.15 35.02
CA TYR A 455 -27.54 -11.32 35.76
C TYR A 455 -27.62 -9.85 35.32
N ASN A 456 -27.58 -8.92 36.30
CA ASN A 456 -27.48 -7.48 36.04
C ASN A 456 -26.02 -7.10 35.73
N LEU A 457 -25.79 -6.52 34.54
CA LEU A 457 -24.49 -6.18 33.97
C LEU A 457 -24.07 -4.73 34.22
N ASP A 458 -24.81 -3.92 34.99
CA ASP A 458 -24.57 -2.47 35.14
C ASP A 458 -23.16 -2.13 35.64
N ASN A 459 -22.56 -3.01 36.44
CA ASN A 459 -21.19 -2.83 36.97
C ASN A 459 -20.17 -3.74 36.29
N THR A 460 -20.48 -4.33 35.12
CA THR A 460 -19.58 -5.25 34.41
C THR A 460 -18.90 -4.53 33.27
N GLN A 461 -17.55 -4.57 33.23
CA GLN A 461 -16.77 -3.94 32.16
C GLN A 461 -16.27 -4.95 31.12
N LEU A 462 -16.24 -6.25 31.45
CA LEU A 462 -15.78 -7.29 30.53
C LEU A 462 -16.45 -8.63 30.86
N ILE A 463 -16.86 -9.34 29.80
CA ILE A 463 -17.31 -10.73 29.90
C ILE A 463 -16.26 -11.61 29.19
N VAL A 464 -15.73 -12.61 29.90
CA VAL A 464 -14.82 -13.61 29.35
C VAL A 464 -15.56 -14.96 29.32
N THR A 465 -15.50 -15.67 28.21
CA THR A 465 -16.26 -16.91 28.04
C THR A 465 -15.51 -17.94 27.19
N SER A 466 -15.71 -19.22 27.49
CA SER A 466 -15.28 -20.31 26.60
C SER A 466 -16.32 -20.67 25.55
N LEU A 467 -17.53 -20.09 25.63
CA LEU A 467 -18.69 -20.41 24.81
C LEU A 467 -18.95 -19.39 23.72
N LYS A 468 -19.73 -19.77 22.71
CA LYS A 468 -20.39 -18.82 21.82
C LYS A 468 -21.73 -18.43 22.45
N LEU A 469 -21.78 -17.26 23.12
CA LEU A 469 -22.99 -16.78 23.78
C LEU A 469 -24.07 -16.46 22.74
N LYS A 470 -25.26 -16.99 22.91
CA LYS A 470 -26.42 -16.70 22.04
C LYS A 470 -27.03 -15.32 22.34
N LYS A 471 -26.89 -14.83 23.58
CA LYS A 471 -27.38 -13.52 24.02
C LYS A 471 -26.33 -12.47 23.66
N ARG A 472 -26.67 -11.58 22.74
CA ARG A 472 -25.84 -10.41 22.42
C ARG A 472 -26.06 -9.33 23.49
N VAL A 473 -24.99 -8.99 24.20
CA VAL A 473 -25.00 -7.87 25.15
C VAL A 473 -24.27 -6.72 24.47
N ARG A 474 -25.02 -5.72 24.01
CA ARG A 474 -24.43 -4.56 23.27
C ARG A 474 -23.67 -3.57 24.16
N SER A 475 -23.81 -3.69 25.49
CA SER A 475 -23.22 -2.72 26.45
C SER A 475 -21.89 -3.15 27.04
N VAL A 476 -21.54 -4.44 27.00
CA VAL A 476 -20.32 -4.98 27.61
C VAL A 476 -19.56 -5.84 26.60
N PRO A 477 -18.24 -5.63 26.42
CA PRO A 477 -17.41 -6.45 25.54
C PRO A 477 -17.38 -7.90 25.99
N ILE A 478 -17.42 -8.83 25.03
CA ILE A 478 -17.36 -10.27 25.27
C ILE A 478 -16.14 -10.84 24.58
N ILE A 479 -15.23 -11.42 25.35
CA ILE A 479 -14.04 -12.09 24.80
C ILE A 479 -14.20 -13.60 24.96
N LYS A 480 -14.15 -14.31 23.82
CA LYS A 480 -14.05 -15.76 23.82
C LYS A 480 -12.59 -16.17 23.98
N VAL A 481 -12.33 -17.04 24.97
CA VAL A 481 -11.00 -17.58 25.27
C VAL A 481 -11.05 -19.11 25.35
N SER A 482 -9.90 -19.75 25.15
CA SER A 482 -9.69 -21.16 25.49
C SER A 482 -9.61 -21.35 27.02
N PRO A 483 -9.92 -22.53 27.55
CA PRO A 483 -9.83 -22.79 28.99
C PRO A 483 -8.44 -22.54 29.58
N LEU A 484 -7.37 -22.71 28.78
CA LEU A 484 -5.99 -22.52 29.19
C LEU A 484 -5.39 -21.18 28.76
N ILE A 485 -6.18 -20.25 28.28
CA ILE A 485 -5.78 -18.91 27.82
C ILE A 485 -4.47 -18.93 27.04
N ASP A 486 -4.55 -19.12 25.73
CA ASP A 486 -3.39 -19.16 24.84
C ASP A 486 -2.89 -17.76 24.46
N ASP A 487 -1.80 -17.71 23.67
CA ASP A 487 -1.19 -16.44 23.22
C ASP A 487 -2.15 -15.55 22.39
N ASP A 488 -3.08 -16.14 21.63
CA ASP A 488 -4.07 -15.39 20.86
C ASP A 488 -5.15 -14.81 21.80
N ASP A 489 -5.55 -15.55 22.82
CA ASP A 489 -6.46 -15.10 23.87
C ASP A 489 -5.84 -13.98 24.70
N ILE A 490 -4.56 -14.10 25.04
CA ILE A 490 -3.78 -13.07 25.74
C ILE A 490 -3.77 -11.77 24.92
N ARG A 491 -3.61 -11.85 23.59
CA ARG A 491 -3.64 -10.66 22.72
C ARG A 491 -4.99 -9.96 22.74
N LYS A 492 -6.10 -10.72 22.77
CA LYS A 492 -7.45 -10.16 22.90
C LYS A 492 -7.65 -9.50 24.26
N LEU A 493 -7.26 -10.18 25.33
CA LEU A 493 -7.37 -9.69 26.71
C LEU A 493 -6.54 -8.44 26.97
N ASP A 494 -5.33 -8.33 26.37
CA ASP A 494 -4.47 -7.15 26.46
C ASP A 494 -5.14 -5.85 25.94
N PHE A 495 -6.22 -5.97 25.18
CA PHE A 495 -6.99 -4.82 24.75
C PHE A 495 -7.83 -4.21 25.86
N TYR A 496 -8.26 -5.02 26.85
CA TYR A 496 -9.21 -4.61 27.88
C TYR A 496 -8.61 -4.55 29.27
N LEU A 497 -7.59 -5.36 29.53
CA LEU A 497 -7.02 -5.56 30.85
C LEU A 497 -5.58 -5.11 30.90
N GLU A 498 -5.18 -4.59 32.06
CA GLU A 498 -3.78 -4.23 32.33
C GLU A 498 -3.04 -5.41 32.94
N ARG A 499 -1.92 -5.81 32.33
CA ARG A 499 -1.10 -6.90 32.85
C ARG A 499 -0.47 -6.56 34.18
N LYS A 500 -0.50 -7.54 35.09
CA LYS A 500 0.30 -7.48 36.34
C LYS A 500 1.80 -7.56 36.06
N ILE A 501 2.16 -8.35 35.04
CA ILE A 501 3.55 -8.63 34.67
C ILE A 501 3.76 -8.09 33.25
N PRO A 502 4.74 -7.23 33.00
CA PRO A 502 5.02 -6.76 31.64
C PRO A 502 5.38 -7.93 30.72
N ARG A 503 5.10 -7.75 29.41
CA ARG A 503 5.34 -8.77 28.37
C ARG A 503 6.78 -9.29 28.48
N LYS A 504 6.95 -10.61 28.51
CA LYS A 504 8.28 -11.25 28.51
C LYS A 504 9.11 -10.74 27.35
N ILE A 505 10.31 -10.28 27.63
CA ILE A 505 11.27 -9.87 26.62
C ILE A 505 12.05 -11.10 26.19
N GLU A 506 11.89 -11.56 24.94
CA GLU A 506 12.68 -12.66 24.40
C GLU A 506 14.09 -12.16 24.03
N VAL A 507 15.10 -12.51 24.84
CA VAL A 507 16.52 -12.17 24.59
C VAL A 507 16.95 -12.59 23.18
N LYS A 508 16.44 -13.72 22.69
CA LYS A 508 16.70 -14.21 21.34
C LYS A 508 16.26 -13.20 20.26
N LYS A 509 15.09 -12.57 20.39
CA LYS A 509 14.63 -11.54 19.45
C LYS A 509 15.43 -10.25 19.55
N ILE A 510 15.86 -9.87 20.75
CA ILE A 510 16.77 -8.74 20.95
C ILE A 510 18.09 -9.00 20.21
N MET A 511 18.64 -10.21 20.36
CA MET A 511 19.88 -10.61 19.69
C MET A 511 19.73 -10.71 18.17
N GLU A 512 18.61 -11.19 17.67
CA GLU A 512 18.31 -11.19 16.22
C GLU A 512 18.27 -9.76 15.67
N ILE A 513 17.69 -8.82 16.42
CA ILE A 513 17.64 -7.40 16.04
C ILE A 513 19.05 -6.79 16.09
N ILE A 514 19.80 -7.02 17.16
CA ILE A 514 21.17 -6.53 17.30
C ILE A 514 22.03 -7.08 16.15
N ASN A 515 21.99 -8.37 15.88
CA ASN A 515 22.77 -9.03 14.82
C ASN A 515 22.37 -8.55 13.41
N LYS A 516 21.13 -8.10 13.22
CA LYS A 516 20.66 -7.55 11.94
C LYS A 516 21.25 -6.18 11.60
N TYR A 517 21.56 -5.40 12.63
CA TYR A 517 22.02 -4.00 12.48
C TYR A 517 23.47 -3.75 12.92
N THR A 518 24.13 -4.73 13.55
CA THR A 518 25.50 -4.62 14.03
C THR A 518 26.28 -5.89 13.75
N PHE A 519 27.53 -5.74 13.29
CA PHE A 519 28.50 -6.85 13.16
C PHE A 519 29.15 -7.14 14.53
N ILE A 520 28.36 -7.43 15.54
CA ILE A 520 28.90 -7.82 16.84
C ILE A 520 29.07 -9.34 16.81
N LYS A 521 30.32 -9.83 16.85
CA LYS A 521 30.60 -11.24 17.18
C LYS A 521 29.95 -11.50 18.53
N SER A 522 29.15 -12.57 18.64
CA SER A 522 28.47 -12.99 19.85
C SER A 522 29.46 -13.00 21.02
N ASN A 523 29.28 -12.06 21.96
CA ASN A 523 30.07 -12.01 23.17
C ASN A 523 29.30 -12.72 24.28
N PRO A 524 29.78 -13.90 24.77
CA PRO A 524 29.11 -14.67 25.82
C PRO A 524 28.85 -13.85 27.08
N LYS A 525 29.73 -12.88 27.37
CA LYS A 525 29.62 -12.00 28.53
C LYS A 525 28.47 -10.99 28.38
N MET A 526 28.29 -10.45 27.18
CA MET A 526 27.18 -9.54 26.86
C MET A 526 25.83 -10.28 26.91
N LEU A 527 25.78 -11.54 26.44
CA LEU A 527 24.57 -12.36 26.52
C LEU A 527 24.19 -12.68 27.96
N LYS A 528 25.19 -12.92 28.84
CA LYS A 528 24.96 -13.16 30.25
C LYS A 528 24.44 -11.90 30.94
N GLU A 529 25.03 -10.73 30.68
CA GLU A 529 24.60 -9.44 31.23
C GLU A 529 23.21 -9.04 30.72
N LEU A 530 22.89 -9.28 29.44
CA LEU A 530 21.54 -9.08 28.90
C LEU A 530 20.52 -10.05 29.52
N ALA A 531 20.90 -11.30 29.75
CA ALA A 531 20.04 -12.28 30.40
C ALA A 531 19.81 -11.93 31.88
N GLU A 532 20.83 -11.45 32.60
CA GLU A 532 20.70 -10.99 33.97
C GLU A 532 19.83 -9.72 34.07
N TYR A 533 20.02 -8.75 33.19
CA TYR A 533 19.19 -7.54 33.10
C TYR A 533 17.74 -7.85 32.75
N CYS A 534 17.51 -8.81 31.85
CA CYS A 534 16.16 -9.25 31.50
C CYS A 534 15.52 -10.13 32.58
N ASN A 535 16.28 -10.82 33.43
CA ASN A 535 15.77 -11.60 34.56
C ASN A 535 15.17 -10.73 35.65
N ASP A 536 15.72 -9.53 35.88
CA ASP A 536 15.14 -8.53 36.80
C ASP A 536 13.76 -8.03 36.31
N ILE A 537 13.39 -8.29 35.07
CA ILE A 537 12.12 -7.92 34.42
C ILE A 537 11.22 -9.16 34.17
N SER A 538 11.23 -10.18 35.06
CA SER A 538 10.46 -11.45 35.02
C SER A 538 10.64 -12.33 33.78
N TYR A 539 11.44 -13.39 33.92
CA TYR A 539 12.06 -14.17 32.85
C TYR A 539 11.80 -15.69 32.93
N GLU A 540 11.56 -16.35 31.80
CA GLU A 540 11.73 -17.81 31.65
C GLU A 540 13.09 -18.12 31.02
N ASN A 541 13.90 -18.88 31.73
CA ASN A 541 15.15 -19.43 31.22
C ASN A 541 14.86 -20.44 30.10
N ASP A 542 15.10 -20.05 28.85
CA ASP A 542 15.14 -21.00 27.74
C ASP A 542 16.54 -21.63 27.75
N SER A 543 16.63 -22.82 28.38
CA SER A 543 17.86 -23.64 28.48
C SER A 543 18.43 -24.01 27.10
N THR A 544 17.68 -23.82 26.05
CA THR A 544 18.07 -24.05 24.65
C THR A 544 19.01 -22.99 24.10
N ALA A 545 18.87 -21.73 24.55
CA ALA A 545 19.74 -20.64 24.10
C ALA A 545 21.18 -20.80 24.63
N VAL A 546 21.35 -21.34 25.84
CA VAL A 546 22.66 -21.60 26.45
C VAL A 546 23.34 -22.81 25.80
N LYS A 547 22.57 -23.85 25.39
CA LYS A 547 23.11 -25.04 24.71
C LYS A 547 23.64 -24.71 23.30
N LEU A 548 22.94 -23.89 22.52
CA LEU A 548 23.38 -23.47 21.18
C LEU A 548 24.68 -22.64 21.20
N LEU A 549 24.99 -22.00 22.32
CA LEU A 549 26.21 -21.21 22.47
C LEU A 549 27.42 -22.06 22.86
N THR A 550 27.20 -23.18 23.61
CA THR A 550 28.26 -24.13 23.98
C THR A 550 28.61 -25.08 22.83
N GLU A 551 27.68 -25.39 21.92
CA GLU A 551 27.94 -26.25 20.75
C GLU A 551 28.73 -25.50 19.65
N ASN A 552 28.59 -24.16 19.52
CA ASN A 552 29.39 -23.37 18.59
C ASN A 552 30.85 -23.12 19.05
N GLU A 553 31.15 -23.25 20.35
CA GLU A 553 32.55 -23.21 20.85
C GLU A 553 33.31 -24.53 20.59
N ALA A 554 32.61 -25.63 20.44
CA ALA A 554 33.22 -26.94 20.11
C ALA A 554 33.52 -27.09 18.62
N ALA A 555 32.91 -26.30 17.75
CA ALA A 555 33.11 -26.34 16.30
C ALA A 555 34.20 -25.33 15.78
N THR A 556 34.80 -24.55 16.68
CA THR A 556 35.82 -23.51 16.33
C THR A 556 37.17 -23.73 17.05
N LYS A 557 37.40 -24.97 17.59
CA LYS A 557 38.74 -25.42 18.03
C LYS A 557 39.36 -26.42 17.07
#